data_a815f64cd345df8fae09176e6a2df4f4
#
_entry.id   a815f64cd345df8fae09176e6a2df4f4
#
_cell.length_a   1.000
_cell.length_b   1.000
_cell.length_c   1.000
_cell.angle_alpha   90.00
_cell.angle_beta   90.00
_cell.angle_gamma   90.00
#
_symmetry.space_group_name_H-M   'P 1'
#
loop_
_entity.id
_entity.type
_entity.pdbx_description
1 polymer ?
#
loop_
_entity_poly.entity_id
_entity_poly.type
_entity_poly.pdbx_seq_one_letter_code
_entity_poly.pdbx_strand_id
1 'polypeptide(L)'
;AASDVYKRQMEWIIQKAIELGISEIQPVSMAHCVVRLDEGKTAKKLERWQKIAEAAAKQSKRDIVPVIKAPLPVALALTSCEADLKLMAYEVEEEGSLRRTLQKTPDAKSIALLIGPEGGISGDEFDLAAAHDWQSVSLGPRILRTETAALAALAAIQYETGNLGG
;
A
#
# COMPACT_ATOMS: atom_id res chain seq x y z
N ALA A 1 6.52 -18.57 13.40
CA ALA A 1 7.60 -17.61 13.54
C ALA A 1 7.28 -16.31 12.79
N ALA A 2 8.24 -15.37 12.75
CA ALA A 2 8.05 -14.08 12.10
C ALA A 2 7.61 -14.20 10.62
N SER A 3 8.11 -15.18 9.90
CA SER A 3 7.71 -15.44 8.50
C SER A 3 6.24 -15.83 8.35
N ASP A 4 5.68 -16.54 9.32
CA ASP A 4 4.27 -16.95 9.28
C ASP A 4 3.34 -15.78 9.59
N VAL A 5 3.75 -14.91 10.50
CA VAL A 5 3.01 -13.68 10.82
C VAL A 5 2.99 -12.75 9.60
N TYR A 6 4.14 -12.54 8.96
CA TYR A 6 4.25 -11.75 7.74
C TYR A 6 3.37 -12.31 6.61
N LYS A 7 3.40 -13.62 6.42
CA LYS A 7 2.59 -14.29 5.40
C LYS A 7 1.11 -14.04 5.59
N ARG A 8 0.60 -14.23 6.82
CA ARG A 8 -0.80 -13.98 7.15
C ARG A 8 -1.18 -12.51 7.01
N GLN A 9 -0.30 -11.61 7.41
CA GLN A 9 -0.49 -10.17 7.28
C GLN A 9 -0.64 -9.75 5.82
N MET A 10 0.25 -10.19 4.93
CA MET A 10 0.18 -9.88 3.50
C MET A 10 -1.07 -10.45 2.85
N GLU A 11 -1.41 -11.69 3.13
CA GLU A 11 -2.62 -12.33 2.58
C GLU A 11 -3.89 -11.60 3.01
N TRP A 12 -3.94 -11.18 4.27
CA TRP A 12 -5.07 -10.42 4.81
C TRP A 12 -5.19 -9.04 4.17
N ILE A 13 -4.08 -8.32 4.03
CA ILE A 13 -4.04 -7.01 3.36
C ILE A 13 -4.53 -7.14 1.92
N ILE A 14 -4.03 -8.11 1.17
CA ILE A 14 -4.44 -8.35 -0.22
C ILE A 14 -5.93 -8.57 -0.31
N GLN A 15 -6.48 -9.49 0.48
CA GLN A 15 -7.90 -9.79 0.49
C GLN A 15 -8.75 -8.55 0.77
N LYS A 16 -8.43 -7.81 1.83
CA LYS A 16 -9.23 -6.66 2.26
C LYS A 16 -9.05 -5.44 1.35
N ALA A 17 -7.85 -5.22 0.84
CA ALA A 17 -7.60 -4.14 -0.12
C ALA A 17 -8.42 -4.33 -1.41
N ILE A 18 -8.56 -5.55 -1.85
CA ILE A 18 -9.38 -5.87 -3.02
C ILE A 18 -10.86 -5.59 -2.76
N GLU A 19 -11.38 -5.98 -1.59
CA GLU A 19 -12.74 -5.61 -1.17
C GLU A 19 -12.93 -4.09 -1.16
N LEU A 20 -11.91 -3.33 -0.80
CA LEU A 20 -11.94 -1.86 -0.76
C LEU A 20 -11.68 -1.18 -2.11
N GLY A 21 -11.52 -1.95 -3.19
CA GLY A 21 -11.49 -1.38 -4.53
C GLY A 21 -10.10 -1.07 -5.11
N ILE A 22 -9.02 -1.61 -4.53
CA ILE A 22 -7.69 -1.41 -5.08
C ILE A 22 -7.56 -2.03 -6.48
N SER A 23 -6.76 -1.43 -7.36
CA SER A 23 -6.55 -1.91 -8.72
C SER A 23 -5.28 -2.72 -8.88
N GLU A 24 -4.29 -2.43 -8.05
CA GLU A 24 -2.95 -3.01 -8.16
C GLU A 24 -2.27 -3.03 -6.80
N ILE A 25 -1.54 -4.09 -6.53
CA ILE A 25 -0.69 -4.19 -5.33
C ILE A 25 0.75 -4.45 -5.78
N GLN A 26 1.66 -3.60 -5.32
CA GLN A 26 3.09 -3.72 -5.54
C GLN A 26 3.78 -4.05 -4.22
N PRO A 27 4.12 -5.32 -3.95
CA PRO A 27 4.95 -5.65 -2.81
C PRO A 27 6.34 -5.03 -2.97
N VAL A 28 6.87 -4.49 -1.87
CA VAL A 28 8.20 -3.84 -1.88
C VAL A 28 9.05 -4.36 -0.74
N SER A 29 10.35 -4.48 -0.97
CA SER A 29 11.32 -4.73 0.09
C SER A 29 11.90 -3.40 0.57
N MET A 30 11.89 -3.20 1.89
CA MET A 30 12.30 -1.97 2.56
C MET A 30 13.40 -2.25 3.59
N ALA A 31 14.13 -1.20 3.99
CA ALA A 31 15.27 -1.32 4.88
C ALA A 31 14.91 -1.95 6.24
N HIS A 32 13.76 -1.58 6.80
CA HIS A 32 13.32 -2.04 8.12
C HIS A 32 12.36 -3.23 8.07
N CYS A 33 12.30 -3.96 6.96
CA CYS A 33 11.56 -5.21 6.88
C CYS A 33 12.22 -6.30 7.73
N VAL A 34 11.43 -6.95 8.59
CA VAL A 34 11.89 -8.08 9.42
C VAL A 34 12.12 -9.33 8.57
N VAL A 35 11.32 -9.53 7.54
CA VAL A 35 11.41 -10.69 6.64
C VAL A 35 11.77 -10.21 5.25
N ARG A 36 12.85 -10.75 4.69
CA ARG A 36 13.24 -10.52 3.31
C ARG A 36 12.68 -11.62 2.43
N LEU A 37 12.22 -11.25 1.23
CA LEU A 37 11.77 -12.21 0.24
C LEU A 37 12.97 -12.89 -0.41
N ASP A 38 12.98 -14.23 -0.34
CA ASP A 38 13.93 -15.07 -1.09
C ASP A 38 13.42 -15.20 -2.52
N GLU A 39 14.27 -14.93 -3.50
CA GLU A 39 13.93 -15.03 -4.93
C GLU A 39 13.40 -16.40 -5.32
N GLY A 40 13.94 -17.48 -4.75
CA GLY A 40 13.49 -18.85 -5.01
C GLY A 40 12.07 -19.15 -4.54
N LYS A 41 11.56 -18.38 -3.57
CA LYS A 41 10.20 -18.53 -3.02
C LYS A 41 9.23 -17.48 -3.55
N THR A 42 9.72 -16.47 -4.22
CA THR A 42 8.92 -15.33 -4.70
C THR A 42 7.85 -15.75 -5.71
N ALA A 43 8.20 -16.62 -6.66
CA ALA A 43 7.27 -17.09 -7.68
C ALA A 43 6.07 -17.83 -7.08
N LYS A 44 6.30 -18.68 -6.08
CA LYS A 44 5.24 -19.41 -5.38
C LYS A 44 4.35 -18.46 -4.56
N LYS A 45 4.95 -17.48 -3.89
CA LYS A 45 4.19 -16.47 -3.13
C LYS A 45 3.32 -15.63 -4.05
N LEU A 46 3.87 -15.18 -5.17
CA LEU A 46 3.13 -14.39 -6.15
C LEU A 46 1.94 -15.15 -6.71
N GLU A 47 2.10 -16.41 -7.06
CA GLU A 47 1.02 -17.27 -7.52
C GLU A 47 -0.08 -17.41 -6.47
N ARG A 48 0.30 -17.64 -5.21
CA ARG A 48 -0.65 -17.71 -4.10
C ARG A 48 -1.38 -16.40 -3.88
N TRP A 49 -0.67 -15.29 -3.88
CA TRP A 49 -1.27 -13.96 -3.71
C TRP A 49 -2.26 -13.62 -4.84
N GLN A 50 -1.92 -13.99 -6.08
CA GLN A 50 -2.83 -13.79 -7.22
C GLN A 50 -4.11 -14.63 -7.09
N LYS A 51 -4.00 -15.85 -6.58
CA LYS A 51 -5.19 -16.68 -6.28
C LYS A 51 -6.07 -16.09 -5.19
N ILE A 52 -5.46 -15.52 -4.15
CA ILE A 52 -6.20 -14.78 -3.10
C ILE A 52 -6.92 -13.58 -3.71
N ALA A 53 -6.24 -12.85 -4.59
CA ALA A 53 -6.83 -11.71 -5.30
C ALA A 53 -8.04 -12.13 -6.14
N GLU A 54 -7.94 -13.21 -6.88
CA GLU A 54 -9.04 -13.76 -7.69
C GLU A 54 -10.25 -14.13 -6.82
N ALA A 55 -10.00 -14.84 -5.72
CA ALA A 55 -11.07 -15.24 -4.79
C ALA A 55 -11.73 -14.01 -4.15
N ALA A 56 -10.96 -13.02 -3.72
CA ALA A 56 -11.48 -11.80 -3.12
C ALA A 56 -12.28 -10.96 -4.11
N ALA A 57 -11.81 -10.83 -5.36
CA ALA A 57 -12.53 -10.14 -6.42
C ALA A 57 -13.87 -10.80 -6.73
N LYS A 58 -13.90 -12.13 -6.81
CA LYS A 58 -15.13 -12.89 -7.02
C LYS A 58 -16.11 -12.72 -5.87
N GLN A 59 -15.63 -12.84 -4.63
CA GLN A 59 -16.47 -12.70 -3.44
C GLN A 59 -17.07 -11.29 -3.32
N SER A 60 -16.29 -10.25 -3.64
CA SER A 60 -16.73 -8.86 -3.60
C SER A 60 -17.46 -8.39 -4.86
N LYS A 61 -17.73 -9.30 -5.79
CA LYS A 61 -18.44 -9.04 -7.06
C LYS A 61 -17.76 -8.00 -7.95
N ARG A 62 -16.44 -8.03 -7.98
CA ARG A 62 -15.66 -7.18 -8.88
C ARG A 62 -15.49 -7.84 -10.23
N ASP A 63 -15.71 -7.06 -11.29
CA ASP A 63 -15.59 -7.54 -12.68
C ASP A 63 -14.14 -7.71 -13.13
N ILE A 64 -13.23 -6.95 -12.50
CA ILE A 64 -11.81 -6.97 -12.83
C ILE A 64 -11.03 -7.49 -11.63
N VAL A 65 -10.15 -8.47 -11.84
CA VAL A 65 -9.24 -8.96 -10.83
C VAL A 65 -8.03 -8.02 -10.72
N PRO A 66 -7.75 -7.43 -9.56
CA PRO A 66 -6.55 -6.62 -9.35
C PRO A 66 -5.27 -7.42 -9.60
N VAL A 67 -4.25 -6.73 -10.08
CA VAL A 67 -2.94 -7.33 -10.37
C VAL A 67 -2.06 -7.25 -9.13
N ILE A 68 -1.50 -8.40 -8.74
CA ILE A 68 -0.43 -8.47 -7.75
C ILE A 68 0.88 -8.54 -8.51
N LYS A 69 1.68 -7.48 -8.41
CA LYS A 69 2.96 -7.41 -9.12
C LYS A 69 4.06 -8.19 -8.42
N ALA A 70 5.07 -8.57 -9.17
CA ALA A 70 6.27 -9.17 -8.60
C ALA A 70 6.96 -8.18 -7.63
N PRO A 71 7.46 -8.64 -6.47
CA PRO A 71 8.14 -7.78 -5.52
C PRO A 71 9.32 -7.02 -6.12
N LEU A 72 9.45 -5.76 -5.74
CA LEU A 72 10.55 -4.88 -6.14
C LEU A 72 11.27 -4.30 -4.92
N PRO A 73 12.55 -3.95 -5.06
CA PRO A 73 13.17 -3.03 -4.09
C PRO A 73 12.37 -1.72 -4.06
N VAL A 74 12.18 -1.16 -2.86
CA VAL A 74 11.37 0.07 -2.71
C VAL A 74 11.90 1.23 -3.56
N ALA A 75 13.22 1.34 -3.72
CA ALA A 75 13.82 2.39 -4.54
C ALA A 75 13.30 2.36 -5.99
N LEU A 76 13.18 1.17 -6.58
CA LEU A 76 12.61 1.03 -7.92
C LEU A 76 11.12 1.36 -7.96
N ALA A 77 10.36 0.91 -6.98
CA ALA A 77 8.93 1.21 -6.90
C ALA A 77 8.68 2.71 -6.76
N LEU A 78 9.45 3.40 -5.92
CA LEU A 78 9.31 4.84 -5.69
C LEU A 78 9.65 5.66 -6.93
N THR A 79 10.69 5.28 -7.67
CA THR A 79 11.19 6.03 -8.84
C THR A 79 10.41 5.74 -10.12
N SER A 80 9.78 4.59 -10.22
CA SER A 80 9.03 4.16 -11.41
C SER A 80 7.52 4.36 -11.33
N CYS A 81 6.99 4.76 -10.19
CA CYS A 81 5.55 4.97 -10.03
C CYS A 81 5.08 6.20 -10.80
N GLU A 82 4.10 6.01 -11.67
CA GLU A 82 3.53 7.05 -12.54
C GLU A 82 2.13 7.51 -12.11
N ALA A 83 1.70 7.20 -10.89
CA ALA A 83 0.40 7.65 -10.40
C ALA A 83 0.34 9.19 -10.34
N ASP A 84 -0.84 9.74 -10.60
CA ASP A 84 -1.08 11.19 -10.55
C ASP A 84 -0.82 11.77 -9.17
N LEU A 85 -1.22 11.04 -8.12
CA LEU A 85 -0.99 11.41 -6.73
C LEU A 85 -0.27 10.27 -6.02
N LYS A 86 0.85 10.56 -5.38
CA LYS A 86 1.68 9.58 -4.67
C LYS A 86 1.73 9.95 -3.19
N LEU A 87 1.20 9.09 -2.36
CA LEU A 87 1.05 9.29 -0.91
C LEU A 87 1.91 8.29 -0.15
N MET A 88 2.54 8.76 0.90
CA MET A 88 3.34 7.94 1.80
C MET A 88 2.81 8.14 3.22
N ALA A 89 2.28 7.08 3.82
CA ALA A 89 1.88 7.11 5.23
C ALA A 89 3.15 7.07 6.10
N TYR A 90 3.41 8.15 6.82
CA TYR A 90 4.64 8.33 7.59
C TYR A 90 4.31 8.63 9.04
N GLU A 91 4.77 7.78 9.96
CA GLU A 91 4.38 7.82 11.38
C GLU A 91 4.77 9.11 12.11
N VAL A 92 5.88 9.73 11.69
CA VAL A 92 6.36 10.98 12.29
C VAL A 92 5.88 12.23 11.57
N GLU A 93 4.97 12.07 10.60
CA GLU A 93 4.34 13.20 9.92
C GLU A 93 3.27 13.82 10.84
N GLU A 94 3.44 15.07 11.22
CA GLU A 94 2.54 15.78 12.12
C GLU A 94 1.63 16.77 11.39
N GLU A 95 2.07 17.28 10.25
CA GLU A 95 1.40 18.35 9.52
C GLU A 95 0.65 17.88 8.26
N GLY A 96 1.08 16.78 7.66
CA GLY A 96 0.52 16.24 6.43
C GLY A 96 -0.89 15.68 6.63
N SER A 97 -1.90 16.35 6.13
CA SER A 97 -3.29 15.90 6.19
C SER A 97 -3.66 15.11 4.95
N LEU A 98 -4.03 13.83 5.13
CA LEU A 98 -4.54 13.01 4.05
C LEU A 98 -5.75 13.65 3.37
N ARG A 99 -6.71 14.12 4.15
CA ARG A 99 -7.92 14.78 3.61
C ARG A 99 -7.57 16.01 2.76
N ARG A 100 -6.77 16.92 3.30
CA ARG A 100 -6.38 18.13 2.56
C ARG A 100 -5.62 17.84 1.29
N THR A 101 -4.74 16.84 1.33
CA THR A 101 -3.98 16.41 0.14
C THR A 101 -4.92 15.89 -0.94
N LEU A 102 -5.88 15.06 -0.59
CA LEU A 102 -6.89 14.56 -1.53
C LEU A 102 -7.76 15.68 -2.09
N GLN A 103 -8.18 16.63 -1.24
CA GLN A 103 -9.01 17.77 -1.66
C GLN A 103 -8.27 18.74 -2.60
N LYS A 104 -6.95 18.85 -2.48
CA LYS A 104 -6.14 19.69 -3.38
C LYS A 104 -5.90 19.08 -4.75
N THR A 105 -6.15 17.79 -4.91
CA THR A 105 -5.94 17.05 -6.15
C THR A 105 -7.20 16.29 -6.59
N PRO A 106 -8.33 17.00 -6.76
CA PRO A 106 -9.62 16.34 -7.06
C PRO A 106 -9.62 15.66 -8.44
N ASP A 107 -8.75 16.09 -9.34
CA ASP A 107 -8.67 15.57 -10.71
C ASP A 107 -7.70 14.38 -10.85
N ALA A 108 -7.07 13.94 -9.77
CA ALA A 108 -6.20 12.78 -9.80
C ALA A 108 -6.98 11.53 -10.20
N LYS A 109 -6.57 10.91 -11.30
CA LYS A 109 -7.23 9.68 -11.82
C LYS A 109 -6.61 8.41 -11.24
N SER A 110 -5.40 8.52 -10.74
CA SER A 110 -4.69 7.41 -10.10
C SER A 110 -4.00 7.89 -8.83
N ILE A 111 -4.09 7.08 -7.78
CA ILE A 111 -3.50 7.37 -6.48
C ILE A 111 -2.68 6.16 -6.05
N ALA A 112 -1.41 6.38 -5.73
CA ALA A 112 -0.55 5.37 -5.13
C ALA A 112 -0.38 5.67 -3.64
N LEU A 113 -0.41 4.62 -2.84
CA LEU A 113 -0.23 4.69 -1.39
C LEU A 113 0.91 3.76 -0.98
N LEU A 114 1.94 4.30 -0.37
CA LEU A 114 3.02 3.53 0.24
C LEU A 114 2.75 3.36 1.73
N ILE A 115 2.78 2.11 2.19
CA ILE A 115 2.73 1.75 3.61
C ILE A 115 4.03 1.07 3.97
N GLY A 116 4.68 1.56 5.00
CA GLY A 116 5.93 0.98 5.50
C GLY A 116 5.73 -0.30 6.32
N PRO A 117 6.83 -1.01 6.60
CA PRO A 117 6.83 -2.18 7.49
C PRO A 117 6.71 -1.75 8.96
N GLU A 118 6.64 -2.72 9.87
CA GLU A 118 6.57 -2.46 11.32
C GLU A 118 7.75 -1.63 11.84
N GLY A 119 8.93 -1.80 11.23
CA GLY A 119 10.12 -1.02 11.56
C GLY A 119 10.11 0.41 11.02
N GLY A 120 9.06 0.78 10.28
CA GLY A 120 8.90 2.12 9.70
C GLY A 120 9.68 2.34 8.41
N ILE A 121 9.51 3.51 7.84
CA ILE A 121 10.21 3.98 6.65
C ILE A 121 11.53 4.63 7.09
N SER A 122 12.65 4.24 6.47
CA SER A 122 13.95 4.83 6.80
C SER A 122 14.07 6.27 6.28
N GLY A 123 15.02 7.03 6.85
CA GLY A 123 15.30 8.39 6.39
C GLY A 123 15.69 8.47 4.92
N ASP A 124 16.51 7.51 4.44
CA ASP A 124 16.92 7.45 3.03
C ASP A 124 15.74 7.14 2.11
N GLU A 125 14.86 6.24 2.52
CA GLU A 125 13.63 5.92 1.77
C GLU A 125 12.68 7.12 1.72
N PHE A 126 12.54 7.82 2.84
CA PHE A 126 11.75 9.07 2.89
C PHE A 126 12.31 10.12 1.93
N ASP A 127 13.60 10.37 1.96
CA ASP A 127 14.25 11.37 1.11
C ASP A 127 14.11 11.02 -0.37
N LEU A 128 14.27 9.76 -0.73
CA LEU A 128 14.07 9.29 -2.10
C LEU A 128 12.62 9.46 -2.55
N ALA A 129 11.67 9.12 -1.70
CA ALA A 129 10.25 9.31 -1.98
C ALA A 129 9.93 10.78 -2.20
N ALA A 130 10.37 11.67 -1.32
CA ALA A 130 10.16 13.10 -1.43
C ALA A 130 10.75 13.67 -2.72
N ALA A 131 11.94 13.21 -3.13
CA ALA A 131 12.57 13.61 -4.39
C ALA A 131 11.79 13.17 -5.64
N HIS A 132 10.89 12.20 -5.52
CA HIS A 132 10.05 11.69 -6.61
C HIS A 132 8.55 12.01 -6.41
N ASP A 133 8.27 13.14 -5.77
CA ASP A 133 6.94 13.71 -5.60
C ASP A 133 5.96 12.91 -4.73
N TRP A 134 6.46 12.01 -3.90
CA TRP A 134 5.66 11.37 -2.87
C TRP A 134 5.40 12.36 -1.74
N GLN A 135 4.14 12.49 -1.35
CA GLN A 135 3.73 13.37 -0.28
C GLN A 135 3.49 12.56 0.99
N SER A 136 4.16 12.96 2.09
CA SER A 136 3.93 12.32 3.38
C SER A 136 2.61 12.77 3.97
N VAL A 137 1.85 11.82 4.52
CA VAL A 137 0.57 12.07 5.18
C VAL A 137 0.51 11.36 6.52
N SER A 138 -0.14 12.00 7.47
CA SER A 138 -0.42 11.41 8.78
C SER A 138 -1.75 10.67 8.76
N LEU A 139 -1.79 9.52 9.42
CA LEU A 139 -3.02 8.76 9.67
C LEU A 139 -3.59 9.01 11.08
N GLY A 140 -3.16 10.09 11.72
CA GLY A 140 -3.62 10.48 13.04
C GLY A 140 -2.60 10.21 14.15
N PRO A 141 -2.97 10.51 15.41
CA PRO A 141 -2.02 10.48 16.53
C PRO A 141 -1.74 9.08 17.09
N ARG A 142 -2.51 8.09 16.70
CA ARG A 142 -2.33 6.71 17.17
C ARG A 142 -1.38 5.95 16.26
N ILE A 143 -0.51 5.14 16.84
CA ILE A 143 0.33 4.20 16.09
C ILE A 143 -0.56 3.07 15.56
N LEU A 144 -0.61 2.92 14.25
CA LEU A 144 -1.36 1.86 13.59
C LEU A 144 -0.41 0.75 13.15
N ARG A 145 -0.84 -0.49 13.29
CA ARG A 145 -0.12 -1.61 12.66
C ARG A 145 -0.17 -1.47 11.14
N THR A 146 0.77 -2.07 10.45
CA THR A 146 0.88 -1.97 8.98
C THR A 146 -0.42 -2.31 8.27
N GLU A 147 -1.07 -3.42 8.64
CA GLU A 147 -2.35 -3.84 8.07
C GLU A 147 -3.48 -2.85 8.38
N THR A 148 -3.52 -2.30 9.57
CA THR A 148 -4.51 -1.29 9.94
C THR A 148 -4.28 0.01 9.18
N ALA A 149 -3.03 0.47 9.09
CA ALA A 149 -2.66 1.67 8.35
C ALA A 149 -3.04 1.56 6.87
N ALA A 150 -2.73 0.41 6.26
CA ALA A 150 -3.05 0.16 4.86
C ALA A 150 -4.55 0.26 4.59
N LEU A 151 -5.36 -0.42 5.37
CA LEU A 151 -6.81 -0.48 5.14
C LEU A 151 -7.52 0.81 5.55
N ALA A 152 -7.11 1.44 6.65
CA ALA A 152 -7.66 2.71 7.08
C ALA A 152 -7.39 3.81 6.05
N ALA A 153 -6.16 3.92 5.56
CA ALA A 153 -5.81 4.90 4.54
C ALA A 153 -6.54 4.63 3.22
N LEU A 154 -6.60 3.37 2.80
CA LEU A 154 -7.31 2.99 1.57
C LEU A 154 -8.81 3.31 1.67
N ALA A 155 -9.45 2.97 2.78
CA ALA A 155 -10.85 3.28 3.01
C ALA A 155 -11.10 4.79 3.01
N ALA A 156 -10.23 5.57 3.65
CA ALA A 156 -10.32 7.03 3.68
C ALA A 156 -10.18 7.64 2.28
N ILE A 157 -9.24 7.14 1.48
CA ILE A 157 -9.06 7.57 0.08
C ILE A 157 -10.32 7.27 -0.73
N GLN A 158 -10.84 6.06 -0.62
CA GLN A 158 -12.06 5.65 -1.35
C GLN A 158 -13.29 6.46 -0.92
N TYR A 159 -13.41 6.76 0.35
CA TYR A 159 -14.50 7.60 0.86
C TYR A 159 -14.40 9.04 0.33
N GLU A 160 -13.23 9.66 0.45
CA GLU A 160 -13.04 11.05 0.00
C GLU A 160 -13.15 11.20 -1.52
N THR A 161 -12.83 10.18 -2.29
CA THR A 161 -12.94 10.17 -3.76
C THR A 161 -14.30 9.70 -4.28
N GLY A 162 -15.24 9.36 -3.39
CA GLY A 162 -16.60 8.99 -3.74
C GLY A 162 -16.79 7.52 -4.15
N ASN A 163 -15.77 6.67 -3.96
CA ASN A 163 -15.84 5.24 -4.30
C ASN A 163 -16.35 4.36 -3.15
N LEU A 164 -16.55 4.92 -1.97
CA LEU A 164 -17.07 4.23 -0.80
C LEU A 164 -18.09 5.12 -0.10
N GLY A 165 -19.28 4.58 0.15
CA GLY A 165 -20.31 5.27 0.92
C GLY A 165 -20.98 6.44 0.21
N GLY A 166 -20.86 6.54 -1.06
CA GLY A 166 -21.42 7.61 -1.84
C GLY A 166 -21.75 7.23 -3.22
#